data_8062aa181a136df836c6c89bd45e94ae
#
_entry.id   8062aa181a136df836c6c89bd45e94ae
#
_cell.length_a   1.000
_cell.length_b   1.000
_cell.length_c   1.000
_cell.angle_alpha   90.00
_cell.angle_beta   90.00
_cell.angle_gamma   90.00
#
_symmetry.space_group_name_H-M   'P 1'
#
loop_
_entity.id
_entity.type
_entity.pdbx_description
1 polymer ?
#
loop_
_entity_poly.entity_id
_entity_poly.type
_entity_poly.pdbx_seq_one_letter_code
_entity_poly.pdbx_strand_id
1 'polypeptide(L)'
;EPGTDAAGDVYFDVRSWAEYGELTRQSIDDMAPAADADPRGKRDVRDFALWKGAKSDEPADATWDSPWGRGRPGWHIECSAMARRYLGDEFDIHGGGLDLRFPHHENELAQSSAAGDGFARYWVHNGLVTVEGQKMSKSLGNFVLARDVLAEHDPLVVRYALAAAHYRSSLDLSAKSFDEAEAALGRIRTFLERVARH
;
A
#
# COMPACT_ATOMS: atom_id res chain seq x y z
N GLU A 1 1.59 22.86 12.44
CA GLU A 1 0.77 23.56 11.44
C GLU A 1 1.28 23.16 10.04
N PRO A 2 0.40 22.85 9.09
CA PRO A 2 0.83 22.52 7.72
C PRO A 2 1.49 23.75 7.06
N GLY A 3 2.65 23.53 6.46
CA GLY A 3 3.29 24.54 5.61
C GLY A 3 2.55 24.62 4.26
N THR A 4 2.35 25.82 3.73
CA THR A 4 1.83 26.04 2.38
C THR A 4 2.90 26.63 1.50
N ASP A 5 2.98 26.20 0.25
CA ASP A 5 3.78 26.86 -0.77
C ASP A 5 2.96 27.83 -1.62
N ALA A 6 3.63 28.54 -2.54
CA ALA A 6 2.97 29.50 -3.43
C ALA A 6 1.98 28.86 -4.43
N ALA A 7 2.00 27.54 -4.58
CA ALA A 7 1.14 26.79 -5.49
C ALA A 7 -0.14 26.24 -4.79
N GLY A 8 -0.28 26.46 -3.48
CA GLY A 8 -1.43 25.97 -2.70
C GLY A 8 -1.24 24.54 -2.19
N ASP A 9 -0.03 23.98 -2.28
CA ASP A 9 0.29 22.69 -1.68
C ASP A 9 0.36 22.82 -0.15
N VAL A 10 -0.11 21.78 0.54
CA VAL A 10 -0.06 21.67 2.00
C VAL A 10 0.70 20.42 2.38
N TYR A 11 1.69 20.58 3.24
CA TYR A 11 2.58 19.50 3.66
C TYR A 11 2.46 19.21 5.16
N PHE A 12 2.62 17.95 5.50
CA PHE A 12 2.87 17.53 6.87
C PHE A 12 4.37 17.71 7.18
N ASP A 13 4.68 18.48 8.21
CA ASP A 13 6.04 18.68 8.71
C ASP A 13 6.41 17.48 9.58
N VAL A 14 7.16 16.52 9.02
CA VAL A 14 7.51 15.28 9.73
C VAL A 14 8.34 15.51 10.99
N ARG A 15 9.12 16.59 11.05
CA ARG A 15 9.92 16.93 12.24
C ARG A 15 9.11 17.54 13.38
N SER A 16 7.88 17.97 13.10
CA SER A 16 6.95 18.43 14.14
C SER A 16 6.28 17.29 14.90
N TRP A 17 6.39 16.05 14.41
CA TRP A 17 5.81 14.86 15.03
C TRP A 17 6.90 13.95 15.62
N ALA A 18 7.01 13.92 16.95
CA ALA A 18 8.11 13.24 17.64
C ALA A 18 8.13 11.72 17.45
N GLU A 19 6.93 11.11 17.24
CA GLU A 19 6.79 9.68 17.02
C GLU A 19 6.95 9.26 15.55
N TYR A 20 7.30 10.18 14.62
CA TYR A 20 7.53 9.81 13.22
C TYR A 20 8.65 8.77 13.11
N GLY A 21 8.32 7.63 12.52
CA GLY A 21 9.21 6.47 12.44
C GLY A 21 8.89 5.35 13.41
N GLU A 22 7.80 5.47 14.20
CA GLU A 22 7.39 4.45 15.17
C GLU A 22 7.07 3.11 14.48
N LEU A 23 6.30 3.13 13.38
CA LEU A 23 5.93 1.93 12.64
C LEU A 23 7.13 1.23 12.01
N THR A 24 8.06 2.00 11.46
CA THR A 24 9.26 1.47 10.80
C THR A 24 10.39 1.19 11.78
N ARG A 25 10.30 1.72 13.02
CA ARG A 25 11.33 1.67 14.05
C ARG A 25 12.65 2.28 13.58
N GLN A 26 12.56 3.40 12.89
CA GLN A 26 13.70 4.13 12.35
C GLN A 26 13.73 5.56 12.89
N SER A 27 14.92 6.09 13.12
CA SER A 27 15.09 7.52 13.34
C SER A 27 14.82 8.26 12.01
N ILE A 28 14.17 9.41 12.10
CA ILE A 28 13.91 10.25 10.91
C ILE A 28 15.19 10.57 10.14
N ASP A 29 16.32 10.73 10.83
CA ASP A 29 17.59 11.07 10.19
C ASP A 29 18.20 9.89 9.41
N ASP A 30 17.82 8.65 9.75
CA ASP A 30 18.25 7.44 9.06
C ASP A 30 17.32 7.07 7.87
N MET A 31 16.17 7.74 7.73
CA MET A 31 15.23 7.46 6.66
C MET A 31 15.66 8.08 5.33
N ALA A 32 15.71 7.27 4.29
CA ALA A 32 15.83 7.79 2.94
C ALA A 32 14.56 8.55 2.55
N PRO A 33 14.65 9.67 1.81
CA PRO A 33 13.46 10.29 1.24
C PRO A 33 12.78 9.34 0.25
N ALA A 34 11.48 9.54 0.01
CA ALA A 34 10.78 8.80 -1.03
C ALA A 34 11.45 9.01 -2.40
N ALA A 35 11.49 7.99 -3.23
CA ALA A 35 12.20 8.03 -4.52
C ALA A 35 11.70 9.12 -5.48
N ASP A 36 10.43 9.54 -5.31
CA ASP A 36 9.74 10.59 -6.06
C ASP A 36 9.62 11.91 -5.27
N ALA A 37 10.39 12.06 -4.18
CA ALA A 37 10.31 13.25 -3.34
C ALA A 37 10.72 14.50 -4.11
N ASP A 38 9.76 15.41 -4.31
CA ASP A 38 10.02 16.76 -4.79
C ASP A 38 10.35 17.66 -3.59
N PRO A 39 11.55 18.24 -3.51
CA PRO A 39 11.92 19.08 -2.36
C PRO A 39 11.26 20.46 -2.36
N ARG A 40 10.61 20.88 -3.46
CA ARG A 40 10.01 22.21 -3.58
C ARG A 40 8.88 22.40 -2.56
N GLY A 41 8.91 23.50 -1.82
CA GLY A 41 7.92 23.85 -0.83
C GLY A 41 7.98 23.06 0.49
N LYS A 42 8.89 22.09 0.64
CA LYS A 42 9.09 21.27 1.83
C LYS A 42 10.16 21.87 2.75
N ARG A 43 10.00 21.71 4.08
CA ARG A 43 11.02 22.05 5.08
C ARG A 43 12.04 20.93 5.23
N ASP A 44 11.58 19.68 5.23
CA ASP A 44 12.40 18.48 5.15
C ASP A 44 11.99 17.68 3.91
N VAL A 45 12.96 17.05 3.25
CA VAL A 45 12.70 16.26 2.03
C VAL A 45 11.71 15.11 2.26
N ARG A 46 11.52 14.71 3.51
CA ARG A 46 10.59 13.64 3.94
C ARG A 46 9.17 14.15 4.20
N ASP A 47 8.97 15.48 4.22
CA ASP A 47 7.63 16.04 4.34
C ASP A 47 6.75 15.51 3.21
N PHE A 48 5.50 15.24 3.50
CA PHE A 48 4.58 14.65 2.52
C PHE A 48 3.34 15.52 2.34
N ALA A 49 2.80 15.47 1.12
CA ALA A 49 1.66 16.30 0.77
C ALA A 49 0.37 15.77 1.43
N LEU A 50 -0.34 16.66 2.11
CA LEU A 50 -1.72 16.49 2.55
C LEU A 50 -2.70 16.98 1.48
N TRP A 51 -2.36 18.07 0.81
CA TRP A 51 -3.10 18.65 -0.30
C TRP A 51 -2.15 19.07 -1.40
N LYS A 52 -2.55 18.88 -2.65
CA LYS A 52 -1.79 19.32 -3.84
C LYS A 52 -2.65 20.28 -4.64
N GLY A 53 -2.12 21.48 -4.88
CA GLY A 53 -2.74 22.47 -5.76
C GLY A 53 -2.96 21.92 -7.16
N ALA A 54 -4.09 22.26 -7.77
CA ALA A 54 -4.43 21.79 -9.11
C ALA A 54 -3.45 22.28 -10.15
N LYS A 55 -3.04 21.40 -11.05
CA LYS A 55 -2.26 21.76 -12.24
C LYS A 55 -3.19 22.05 -13.40
N SER A 56 -2.69 22.81 -14.39
CA SER A 56 -3.48 23.23 -15.55
C SER A 56 -3.93 22.09 -16.47
N ASP A 57 -3.25 20.94 -16.38
CA ASP A 57 -3.52 19.72 -17.15
C ASP A 57 -4.33 18.65 -16.39
N GLU A 58 -4.70 18.92 -15.15
CA GLU A 58 -5.51 18.00 -14.35
C GLU A 58 -7.01 18.13 -14.73
N PRO A 59 -7.74 16.99 -14.83
CA PRO A 59 -9.18 16.99 -15.09
C PRO A 59 -9.95 17.76 -14.00
N ALA A 60 -10.94 18.53 -14.40
CA ALA A 60 -11.74 19.34 -13.47
C ALA A 60 -12.53 18.51 -12.45
N ASP A 61 -12.92 17.28 -12.82
CA ASP A 61 -13.62 16.31 -11.98
C ASP A 61 -12.71 15.55 -11.00
N ALA A 62 -11.40 15.71 -11.14
CA ALA A 62 -10.39 15.17 -10.22
C ALA A 62 -9.80 16.22 -9.27
N THR A 63 -10.44 17.38 -9.17
CA THR A 63 -10.02 18.48 -8.28
C THR A 63 -11.19 19.10 -7.54
N TRP A 64 -10.95 19.56 -6.32
CA TRP A 64 -11.96 20.12 -5.42
C TRP A 64 -11.53 21.48 -4.88
N ASP A 65 -12.49 22.28 -4.44
CA ASP A 65 -12.22 23.53 -3.75
C ASP A 65 -11.79 23.26 -2.30
N SER A 66 -10.85 24.03 -1.80
CA SER A 66 -10.34 23.95 -0.42
C SER A 66 -9.95 25.34 0.10
N PRO A 67 -9.72 25.50 1.42
CA PRO A 67 -9.21 26.75 1.99
C PRO A 67 -7.84 27.19 1.40
N TRP A 68 -7.09 26.26 0.83
CA TRP A 68 -5.78 26.49 0.22
C TRP A 68 -5.83 26.69 -1.30
N GLY A 69 -7.02 26.71 -1.86
CA GLY A 69 -7.26 26.77 -3.30
C GLY A 69 -7.75 25.44 -3.87
N ARG A 70 -8.04 25.47 -5.18
CA ARG A 70 -8.48 24.28 -5.89
C ARG A 70 -7.32 23.28 -6.03
N GLY A 71 -7.63 22.00 -5.76
CA GLY A 71 -6.61 20.95 -5.77
C GLY A 71 -7.18 19.57 -5.46
N ARG A 72 -6.31 18.67 -5.02
CA ARG A 72 -6.66 17.29 -4.66
C ARG A 72 -5.90 16.83 -3.41
N PRO A 73 -6.42 15.84 -2.68
CA PRO A 73 -5.71 15.27 -1.54
C PRO A 73 -4.38 14.63 -1.97
N GLY A 74 -3.43 14.60 -1.05
CA GLY A 74 -2.25 13.73 -1.15
C GLY A 74 -2.64 12.27 -1.01
N TRP A 75 -1.84 11.37 -1.55
CA TRP A 75 -2.13 9.93 -1.54
C TRP A 75 -2.36 9.35 -0.12
N HIS A 76 -1.55 9.76 0.84
CA HIS A 76 -1.62 9.19 2.20
C HIS A 76 -2.89 9.60 2.96
N ILE A 77 -3.35 10.84 2.78
CA ILE A 77 -4.53 11.32 3.48
C ILE A 77 -5.83 10.74 2.94
N GLU A 78 -5.85 10.30 1.69
CA GLU A 78 -7.00 9.57 1.13
C GLU A 78 -7.30 8.33 1.97
N CYS A 79 -6.29 7.51 2.24
CA CYS A 79 -6.44 6.28 3.02
C CYS A 79 -6.80 6.58 4.49
N SER A 80 -6.16 7.55 5.13
CA SER A 80 -6.51 7.93 6.50
C SER A 80 -7.95 8.42 6.61
N ALA A 81 -8.40 9.27 5.68
CA ALA A 81 -9.76 9.78 5.67
C ALA A 81 -10.81 8.68 5.41
N MET A 82 -10.52 7.76 4.49
CA MET A 82 -11.40 6.62 4.23
C MET A 82 -11.46 5.65 5.41
N ALA A 83 -10.32 5.33 6.03
CA ALA A 83 -10.26 4.48 7.21
C ALA A 83 -11.11 5.09 8.34
N ARG A 84 -10.91 6.36 8.67
CA ARG A 84 -11.70 7.07 9.67
C ARG A 84 -13.20 7.07 9.34
N ARG A 85 -13.55 7.31 8.09
CA ARG A 85 -14.94 7.37 7.62
C ARG A 85 -15.71 6.07 7.80
N TYR A 86 -15.06 4.94 7.50
CA TYR A 86 -15.72 3.63 7.41
C TYR A 86 -15.45 2.72 8.60
N LEU A 87 -14.32 2.90 9.30
CA LEU A 87 -13.88 2.03 10.38
C LEU A 87 -13.85 2.75 11.74
N GLY A 88 -13.92 4.08 11.76
CA GLY A 88 -13.79 4.89 12.96
C GLY A 88 -12.39 5.44 13.16
N ASP A 89 -12.19 6.11 14.30
CA ASP A 89 -10.92 6.71 14.70
C ASP A 89 -9.87 5.69 15.15
N GLU A 90 -10.31 4.48 15.52
CA GLU A 90 -9.46 3.33 15.84
C GLU A 90 -10.07 2.06 15.25
N PHE A 91 -9.25 1.19 14.67
CA PHE A 91 -9.66 -0.07 14.08
C PHE A 91 -8.60 -1.17 14.27
N ASP A 92 -8.99 -2.44 14.03
CA ASP A 92 -8.14 -3.56 14.43
C ASP A 92 -6.94 -3.77 13.49
N ILE A 93 -7.15 -3.88 12.18
CA ILE A 93 -6.11 -4.34 11.26
C ILE A 93 -5.98 -3.38 10.07
N HIS A 94 -4.74 -2.94 9.81
CA HIS A 94 -4.34 -2.26 8.59
C HIS A 94 -3.24 -3.07 7.88
N GLY A 95 -3.37 -3.28 6.59
CA GLY A 95 -2.44 -4.13 5.86
C GLY A 95 -2.13 -3.66 4.45
N GLY A 96 -1.01 -4.15 3.93
CA GLY A 96 -0.57 -3.88 2.57
C GLY A 96 0.72 -4.60 2.24
N GLY A 97 1.30 -4.30 1.09
CA GLY A 97 2.63 -4.78 0.72
C GLY A 97 3.72 -4.21 1.63
N LEU A 98 4.81 -4.93 1.77
CA LEU A 98 5.95 -4.47 2.57
C LEU A 98 6.53 -3.14 2.08
N ASP A 99 6.38 -2.83 0.80
CA ASP A 99 6.78 -1.57 0.17
C ASP A 99 5.90 -0.39 0.59
N LEU A 100 4.68 -0.62 1.07
CA LEU A 100 3.81 0.41 1.63
C LEU A 100 4.15 0.76 3.08
N ARG A 101 4.90 -0.09 3.82
CA ARG A 101 5.27 0.20 5.20
C ARG A 101 5.92 1.56 5.34
N PHE A 102 6.78 1.92 4.38
CA PHE A 102 7.36 3.24 4.27
C PHE A 102 7.40 3.66 2.79
N PRO A 103 7.03 4.91 2.45
CA PRO A 103 6.57 5.95 3.38
C PRO A 103 5.06 5.91 3.69
N HIS A 104 4.25 5.14 2.95
CA HIS A 104 2.78 5.30 2.91
C HIS A 104 2.13 5.07 4.29
N HIS A 105 2.30 3.90 4.89
CA HIS A 105 1.67 3.56 6.18
C HIS A 105 2.24 4.37 7.35
N GLU A 106 3.55 4.68 7.34
CA GLU A 106 4.15 5.58 8.33
C GLU A 106 3.50 6.97 8.28
N ASN A 107 3.27 7.49 7.05
CA ASN A 107 2.63 8.78 6.86
C ASN A 107 1.15 8.76 7.26
N GLU A 108 0.43 7.67 6.98
CA GLU A 108 -0.96 7.50 7.44
C GLU A 108 -1.03 7.50 8.98
N LEU A 109 -0.16 6.77 9.65
CA LEU A 109 -0.09 6.72 11.11
C LEU A 109 0.21 8.12 11.68
N ALA A 110 1.24 8.79 11.17
CA ALA A 110 1.64 10.10 11.67
C ALA A 110 0.53 11.15 11.52
N GLN A 111 -0.10 11.24 10.34
CA GLN A 111 -1.15 12.25 10.10
C GLN A 111 -2.43 11.94 10.89
N SER A 112 -2.80 10.66 11.06
CA SER A 112 -3.98 10.26 11.82
C SER A 112 -3.77 10.49 13.31
N SER A 113 -2.62 10.09 13.86
CA SER A 113 -2.27 10.33 15.26
C SER A 113 -2.16 11.82 15.60
N ALA A 114 -1.57 12.62 14.70
CA ALA A 114 -1.52 14.08 14.84
C ALA A 114 -2.91 14.74 14.79
N ALA A 115 -3.88 14.12 14.14
CA ALA A 115 -5.28 14.53 14.15
C ALA A 115 -6.05 14.06 15.39
N GLY A 116 -5.44 13.25 16.27
CA GLY A 116 -6.02 12.71 17.50
C GLY A 116 -6.71 11.35 17.34
N ASP A 117 -6.53 10.68 16.19
CA ASP A 117 -7.08 9.34 15.95
C ASP A 117 -6.15 8.26 16.52
N GLY A 118 -6.72 7.13 17.00
CA GLY A 118 -5.95 5.98 17.48
C GLY A 118 -5.38 5.11 16.35
N PHE A 119 -5.95 5.17 15.16
CA PHE A 119 -5.61 4.46 13.94
C PHE A 119 -5.60 2.92 14.10
N ALA A 120 -4.64 2.21 13.49
CA ALA A 120 -4.64 0.75 13.46
C ALA A 120 -3.90 0.12 14.65
N ARG A 121 -4.51 -0.91 15.28
CA ARG A 121 -3.88 -1.68 16.39
C ARG A 121 -2.85 -2.69 15.88
N TYR A 122 -3.12 -3.31 14.73
CA TYR A 122 -2.27 -4.36 14.15
C TYR A 122 -1.94 -4.04 12.70
N TRP A 123 -0.67 -4.18 12.36
CA TRP A 123 -0.14 -3.96 11.03
C TRP A 123 0.27 -5.27 10.38
N VAL A 124 -0.25 -5.54 9.18
CA VAL A 124 0.06 -6.76 8.43
C VAL A 124 0.70 -6.38 7.10
N HIS A 125 2.00 -6.66 6.95
CA HIS A 125 2.74 -6.38 5.72
C HIS A 125 3.07 -7.68 5.00
N ASN A 126 2.56 -7.82 3.78
CA ASN A 126 2.81 -8.97 2.93
C ASN A 126 4.14 -8.84 2.20
N GLY A 127 4.82 -9.97 2.00
CA GLY A 127 5.94 -10.07 1.09
C GLY A 127 5.54 -9.67 -0.34
N LEU A 128 6.55 -9.34 -1.15
CA LEU A 128 6.33 -8.89 -2.53
C LEU A 128 6.07 -10.09 -3.45
N VAL A 129 5.30 -9.82 -4.50
CA VAL A 129 5.13 -10.77 -5.60
C VAL A 129 6.30 -10.61 -6.58
N THR A 130 6.94 -11.73 -6.90
CA THR A 130 8.00 -11.80 -7.91
C THR A 130 7.54 -12.63 -9.10
N VAL A 131 8.19 -12.45 -10.23
CA VAL A 131 8.04 -13.27 -11.44
C VAL A 131 9.42 -13.74 -11.82
N GLU A 132 9.63 -15.06 -11.83
CA GLU A 132 10.96 -15.66 -12.06
C GLU A 132 12.06 -15.07 -11.15
N GLY A 133 11.72 -14.87 -9.87
CA GLY A 133 12.63 -14.33 -8.85
C GLY A 133 12.90 -12.83 -8.93
N GLN A 134 12.31 -12.11 -9.89
CA GLN A 134 12.46 -10.66 -10.04
C GLN A 134 11.20 -9.93 -9.56
N LYS A 135 11.36 -8.76 -8.94
CA LYS A 135 10.22 -7.92 -8.54
C LYS A 135 9.33 -7.65 -9.76
N MET A 136 8.03 -7.95 -9.63
CA MET A 136 7.05 -7.60 -10.66
C MET A 136 6.94 -6.08 -10.79
N SER A 137 7.19 -5.54 -11.98
CA SER A 137 7.05 -4.11 -12.23
C SER A 137 6.73 -3.82 -13.70
N LYS A 138 6.00 -2.73 -13.94
CA LYS A 138 5.70 -2.27 -15.31
C LYS A 138 6.96 -1.88 -16.08
N SER A 139 7.96 -1.32 -15.41
CA SER A 139 9.22 -0.90 -16.02
C SER A 139 10.07 -2.07 -16.51
N LEU A 140 9.96 -3.23 -15.87
CA LEU A 140 10.68 -4.45 -16.28
C LEU A 140 9.90 -5.27 -17.33
N GLY A 141 8.65 -4.91 -17.62
CA GLY A 141 7.83 -5.64 -18.58
C GLY A 141 7.43 -7.05 -18.15
N ASN A 142 7.71 -7.44 -16.91
CA ASN A 142 7.38 -8.75 -16.34
C ASN A 142 6.03 -8.76 -15.60
N PHE A 143 5.14 -7.86 -15.98
CA PHE A 143 3.84 -7.70 -15.34
C PHE A 143 2.86 -8.79 -15.80
N VAL A 144 2.35 -9.56 -14.85
CA VAL A 144 1.37 -10.64 -15.09
C VAL A 144 -0.02 -10.15 -14.73
N LEU A 145 -0.95 -10.20 -15.68
CA LEU A 145 -2.34 -9.81 -15.43
C LEU A 145 -3.15 -11.00 -14.89
N ALA A 146 -3.91 -10.78 -13.85
CA ALA A 146 -4.76 -11.80 -13.25
C ALA A 146 -5.72 -12.45 -14.27
N ARG A 147 -6.27 -11.66 -15.21
CA ARG A 147 -7.17 -12.16 -16.27
C ARG A 147 -6.47 -13.17 -17.18
N ASP A 148 -5.18 -12.97 -17.49
CA ASP A 148 -4.44 -13.85 -18.37
C ASP A 148 -4.13 -15.18 -17.66
N VAL A 149 -3.75 -15.12 -16.40
CA VAL A 149 -3.57 -16.31 -15.55
C VAL A 149 -4.87 -17.10 -15.40
N LEU A 150 -6.00 -16.41 -15.20
CA LEU A 150 -7.31 -17.04 -15.05
C LEU A 150 -7.86 -17.62 -16.37
N ALA A 151 -7.32 -17.23 -17.52
CA ALA A 151 -7.63 -17.84 -18.81
C ALA A 151 -6.93 -19.20 -18.99
N GLU A 152 -5.79 -19.41 -18.32
CA GLU A 152 -4.96 -20.61 -18.47
C GLU A 152 -5.13 -21.62 -17.32
N HIS A 153 -5.53 -21.16 -16.12
CA HIS A 153 -5.59 -21.96 -14.91
C HIS A 153 -6.98 -21.92 -14.23
N ASP A 154 -7.36 -23.04 -13.60
CA ASP A 154 -8.54 -23.10 -12.72
C ASP A 154 -8.43 -21.99 -11.63
N PRO A 155 -9.47 -21.17 -11.42
CA PRO A 155 -9.47 -20.12 -10.40
C PRO A 155 -9.08 -20.59 -8.99
N LEU A 156 -9.41 -21.84 -8.63
CA LEU A 156 -9.00 -22.42 -7.34
C LEU A 156 -7.51 -22.72 -7.29
N VAL A 157 -6.89 -23.09 -8.41
CA VAL A 157 -5.43 -23.28 -8.50
C VAL A 157 -4.74 -21.94 -8.30
N VAL A 158 -5.20 -20.88 -8.98
CA VAL A 158 -4.66 -19.53 -8.82
C VAL A 158 -4.80 -19.05 -7.37
N ARG A 159 -5.99 -19.22 -6.78
CA ARG A 159 -6.22 -18.87 -5.38
C ARG A 159 -5.30 -19.62 -4.43
N TYR A 160 -5.12 -20.93 -4.65
CA TYR A 160 -4.24 -21.75 -3.82
C TYR A 160 -2.79 -21.31 -3.94
N ALA A 161 -2.30 -21.10 -5.16
CA ALA A 161 -0.94 -20.62 -5.40
C ALA A 161 -0.65 -19.31 -4.65
N LEU A 162 -1.59 -18.35 -4.72
CA LEU A 162 -1.45 -17.06 -4.03
C LEU A 162 -1.52 -17.16 -2.50
N ALA A 163 -2.27 -18.13 -1.97
CA ALA A 163 -2.50 -18.29 -0.53
C ALA A 163 -1.55 -19.31 0.15
N ALA A 164 -0.81 -20.12 -0.61
CA ALA A 164 0.04 -21.18 -0.06
C ALA A 164 1.32 -20.65 0.60
N ALA A 165 1.84 -19.50 0.14
CA ALA A 165 3.01 -18.90 0.75
C ALA A 165 2.67 -18.22 2.08
N HIS A 166 3.62 -18.27 3.03
CA HIS A 166 3.50 -17.46 4.24
C HIS A 166 3.49 -15.98 3.87
N TYR A 167 2.57 -15.19 4.44
CA TYR A 167 2.33 -13.80 4.03
C TYR A 167 3.57 -12.89 4.07
N ARG A 168 4.56 -13.17 4.94
CA ARG A 168 5.81 -12.40 5.03
C ARG A 168 6.86 -12.83 4.00
N SER A 169 6.66 -13.96 3.31
CA SER A 169 7.59 -14.44 2.29
C SER A 169 7.25 -13.84 0.94
N SER A 170 8.27 -13.62 0.11
CA SER A 170 8.03 -13.30 -1.30
C SER A 170 7.31 -14.46 -1.99
N LEU A 171 6.35 -14.14 -2.81
CA LEU A 171 5.58 -15.09 -3.61
C LEU A 171 6.08 -15.03 -5.05
N ASP A 172 6.69 -16.12 -5.53
CA ASP A 172 7.11 -16.21 -6.93
C ASP A 172 6.00 -16.79 -7.80
N LEU A 173 5.53 -16.01 -8.77
CA LEU A 173 4.57 -16.46 -9.78
C LEU A 173 5.35 -17.04 -10.96
N SER A 174 5.36 -18.36 -11.06
CA SER A 174 5.99 -19.13 -12.13
C SER A 174 5.09 -20.29 -12.56
N ALA A 175 5.32 -20.86 -13.73
CA ALA A 175 4.61 -22.06 -14.17
C ALA A 175 4.72 -23.17 -13.10
N LYS A 176 5.89 -23.34 -12.49
CA LYS A 176 6.12 -24.31 -11.42
C LYS A 176 5.21 -24.08 -10.22
N SER A 177 4.98 -22.82 -9.79
CA SER A 177 4.12 -22.54 -8.64
C SER A 177 2.65 -22.90 -8.90
N PHE A 178 2.18 -22.76 -10.13
CA PHE A 178 0.83 -23.20 -10.52
C PHE A 178 0.73 -24.73 -10.62
N ASP A 179 1.72 -25.42 -11.18
CA ASP A 179 1.78 -26.89 -11.23
C ASP A 179 1.75 -27.50 -9.82
N GLU A 180 2.54 -26.95 -8.89
CA GLU A 180 2.58 -27.37 -7.49
C GLU A 180 1.21 -27.15 -6.79
N ALA A 181 0.56 -26.02 -7.07
CA ALA A 181 -0.77 -25.69 -6.54
C ALA A 181 -1.83 -26.65 -7.08
N GLU A 182 -1.81 -26.98 -8.37
CA GLU A 182 -2.73 -27.91 -9.00
C GLU A 182 -2.57 -29.32 -8.41
N ALA A 183 -1.33 -29.80 -8.26
CA ALA A 183 -1.04 -31.07 -7.64
C ALA A 183 -1.51 -31.13 -6.17
N ALA A 184 -1.35 -30.04 -5.41
CA ALA A 184 -1.82 -29.94 -4.03
C ALA A 184 -3.33 -30.00 -3.94
N LEU A 185 -4.05 -29.24 -4.76
CA LEU A 185 -5.50 -29.27 -4.83
C LEU A 185 -6.03 -30.63 -5.29
N GLY A 186 -5.37 -31.29 -6.22
CA GLY A 186 -5.70 -32.64 -6.66
C GLY A 186 -5.67 -33.63 -5.50
N ARG A 187 -4.66 -33.56 -4.63
CA ARG A 187 -4.59 -34.39 -3.42
C ARG A 187 -5.74 -34.12 -2.45
N ILE A 188 -6.09 -32.85 -2.24
CA ILE A 188 -7.20 -32.44 -1.37
C ILE A 188 -8.52 -32.96 -1.93
N ARG A 189 -8.81 -32.77 -3.22
CA ARG A 189 -10.01 -33.27 -3.90
C ARG A 189 -10.14 -34.78 -3.77
N THR A 190 -9.07 -35.54 -4.03
CA THR A 190 -9.03 -36.98 -3.88
C THR A 190 -9.33 -37.44 -2.44
N PHE A 191 -8.79 -36.73 -1.46
CA PHE A 191 -9.08 -37.02 -0.06
C PHE A 191 -10.57 -36.79 0.26
N LEU A 192 -11.14 -35.65 -0.14
CA LEU A 192 -12.54 -35.33 0.09
C LEU A 192 -13.48 -36.33 -0.58
N GLU A 193 -13.18 -36.75 -1.83
CA GLU A 193 -13.96 -37.78 -2.52
C GLU A 193 -13.95 -39.13 -1.82
N ARG A 194 -12.81 -39.53 -1.24
CA ARG A 194 -12.70 -40.74 -0.46
C ARG A 194 -13.57 -40.69 0.81
N VAL A 195 -13.49 -39.57 1.53
CA VAL A 195 -14.29 -39.38 2.75
C VAL A 195 -15.79 -39.36 2.46
N ALA A 196 -16.20 -38.75 1.34
CA ALA A 196 -17.62 -38.68 0.96
C ALA A 196 -18.21 -40.04 0.54
N ARG A 197 -17.39 -41.07 0.28
CA ARG A 197 -17.84 -42.43 -0.08
C ARG A 197 -17.99 -43.35 1.13
N HIS A 198 -17.59 -42.92 2.31
CA HIS A 198 -17.72 -43.61 3.58
C HIS A 198 -18.73 -42.93 4.51
#